data_f56e2ad53a7b4cb153ea269f2c03a190
#
_entry.id   f56e2ad53a7b4cb153ea269f2c03a190
#
_cell.length_a   1.000
_cell.length_b   1.000
_cell.length_c   1.000
_cell.angle_alpha   90.00
_cell.angle_beta   90.00
_cell.angle_gamma   90.00
#
_symmetry.space_group_name_H-M   'P 1'
#
loop_
_entity.id
_entity.type
_entity.pdbx_description
1 polymer ?
#
loop_
_entity_poly.entity_id
_entity_poly.type
_entity_poly.pdbx_seq_one_letter_code
_entity_poly.pdbx_strand_id
1 'polypeptide(L)'
;MAITDWPAAERPREKLIELGAEALSDAELLAIFLRVGVTGKSAVDLARDLLNQFGSLNGIFAATEHELSQVHGIGASKYVQLQAIFEMSRRALNEQLQQRDVFKSPQAVRDYLVLKLGSLTKEVFLVLFLDTQNRLVATEEMFSGSLKETSVYPREVVKRALHHNAASVIFAHNHPSGIAKQSQADELLTKQLKQALALVDVRVLDHFIVAGNNILSFSERGLL
;
A
#
# COMPACT_ATOMS: atom_id res chain seq x y z
N MET A 1 8.77 -21.87 -25.50
CA MET A 1 7.47 -22.57 -25.65
C MET A 1 6.39 -21.55 -25.36
N ALA A 2 5.38 -21.41 -26.22
CA ALA A 2 4.28 -20.48 -25.97
C ALA A 2 3.38 -21.02 -24.84
N ILE A 3 2.76 -20.14 -24.07
CA ILE A 3 1.81 -20.57 -22.99
C ILE A 3 0.64 -21.38 -23.59
N THR A 4 0.28 -21.11 -24.84
CA THR A 4 -0.74 -21.87 -25.57
C THR A 4 -0.40 -23.34 -25.79
N ASP A 5 0.89 -23.71 -25.69
CA ASP A 5 1.36 -25.09 -25.84
C ASP A 5 1.31 -25.87 -24.50
N TRP A 6 1.01 -25.18 -23.40
CA TRP A 6 0.92 -25.79 -22.08
C TRP A 6 -0.42 -26.54 -21.89
N PRO A 7 -0.50 -27.52 -20.99
CA PRO A 7 -1.78 -28.07 -20.55
C PRO A 7 -2.73 -26.96 -20.08
N ALA A 8 -4.01 -27.06 -20.37
CA ALA A 8 -4.98 -26.00 -20.02
C ALA A 8 -4.95 -25.64 -18.53
N ALA A 9 -4.84 -26.62 -17.65
CA ALA A 9 -4.78 -26.43 -16.19
C ALA A 9 -3.52 -25.65 -15.71
N GLU A 10 -2.49 -25.52 -16.55
CA GLU A 10 -1.25 -24.78 -16.22
C GLU A 10 -1.23 -23.38 -16.84
N ARG A 11 -2.21 -23.05 -17.69
CA ARG A 11 -2.29 -21.72 -18.31
C ARG A 11 -2.89 -20.73 -17.34
N PRO A 12 -2.24 -19.57 -17.07
CA PRO A 12 -2.68 -18.64 -16.02
C PRO A 12 -4.13 -18.16 -16.14
N ARG A 13 -4.63 -17.93 -17.35
CA ARG A 13 -6.01 -17.47 -17.58
C ARG A 13 -7.04 -18.55 -17.28
N GLU A 14 -6.82 -19.74 -17.79
CA GLU A 14 -7.66 -20.91 -17.55
C GLU A 14 -7.66 -21.29 -16.08
N LYS A 15 -6.48 -21.29 -15.45
CA LYS A 15 -6.29 -21.52 -14.01
C LYS A 15 -7.02 -20.48 -13.16
N LEU A 16 -6.99 -19.20 -13.56
CA LEU A 16 -7.75 -18.12 -12.88
C LEU A 16 -9.26 -18.39 -12.92
N ILE A 17 -9.79 -18.80 -14.07
CA ILE A 17 -11.23 -19.05 -14.27
C ILE A 17 -11.68 -20.29 -13.46
N GLU A 18 -10.87 -21.33 -13.45
CA GLU A 18 -11.24 -22.63 -12.86
C GLU A 18 -11.02 -22.63 -11.33
N LEU A 19 -9.92 -22.07 -10.84
CA LEU A 19 -9.48 -22.19 -9.45
C LEU A 19 -9.51 -20.87 -8.67
N GLY A 20 -9.76 -19.73 -9.33
CA GLY A 20 -9.73 -18.41 -8.71
C GLY A 20 -8.32 -17.80 -8.62
N ALA A 21 -8.27 -16.51 -8.27
CA ALA A 21 -7.02 -15.74 -8.24
C ALA A 21 -6.02 -16.24 -7.18
N GLU A 22 -6.52 -16.75 -6.06
CA GLU A 22 -5.69 -17.23 -4.94
C GLU A 22 -4.83 -18.45 -5.31
N ALA A 23 -5.21 -19.19 -6.34
CA ALA A 23 -4.45 -20.33 -6.84
C ALA A 23 -3.25 -19.95 -7.71
N LEU A 24 -3.13 -18.68 -8.12
CA LEU A 24 -2.07 -18.21 -9.00
C LEU A 24 -0.91 -17.62 -8.20
N SER A 25 0.30 -17.90 -8.67
CA SER A 25 1.50 -17.18 -8.21
C SER A 25 1.52 -15.74 -8.73
N ASP A 26 2.31 -14.86 -8.09
CA ASP A 26 2.51 -13.47 -8.55
C ASP A 26 2.96 -13.41 -10.01
N ALA A 27 3.83 -14.35 -10.43
CA ALA A 27 4.29 -14.43 -11.81
C ALA A 27 3.17 -14.79 -12.79
N GLU A 28 2.25 -15.68 -12.41
CA GLU A 28 1.10 -16.05 -13.24
C GLU A 28 0.09 -14.90 -13.33
N LEU A 29 -0.20 -14.22 -12.21
CA LEU A 29 -1.06 -13.03 -12.19
C LEU A 29 -0.48 -11.93 -13.08
N LEU A 30 0.81 -11.62 -12.92
CA LEU A 30 1.49 -10.60 -13.72
C LEU A 30 1.51 -10.96 -15.20
N ALA A 31 1.70 -12.24 -15.55
CA ALA A 31 1.71 -12.73 -16.93
C ALA A 31 0.36 -12.52 -17.65
N ILE A 32 -0.77 -12.57 -16.93
CA ILE A 32 -2.09 -12.27 -17.49
C ILE A 32 -2.14 -10.84 -18.05
N PHE A 33 -1.56 -9.88 -17.32
CA PHE A 33 -1.50 -8.47 -17.73
C PHE A 33 -0.43 -8.22 -18.79
N LEU A 34 0.72 -8.86 -18.73
CA LEU A 34 1.77 -8.77 -19.73
C LEU A 34 1.31 -9.32 -21.09
N ARG A 35 0.36 -10.26 -21.11
CA ARG A 35 -0.31 -10.89 -22.24
C ARG A 35 0.61 -11.74 -23.12
N VAL A 36 1.74 -11.20 -23.52
CA VAL A 36 2.74 -11.85 -24.37
C VAL A 36 4.13 -11.73 -23.76
N GLY A 37 4.93 -12.74 -23.96
CA GLY A 37 6.35 -12.71 -23.63
C GLY A 37 7.19 -12.03 -24.71
N VAL A 38 8.44 -12.44 -24.80
CA VAL A 38 9.39 -12.03 -25.85
C VAL A 38 9.94 -13.27 -26.55
N THR A 39 10.72 -13.09 -27.61
CA THR A 39 11.37 -14.20 -28.32
C THR A 39 12.16 -15.05 -27.32
N GLY A 40 11.83 -16.33 -27.24
CA GLY A 40 12.45 -17.29 -26.36
C GLY A 40 11.93 -17.34 -24.91
N LYS A 41 11.07 -16.41 -24.49
CA LYS A 41 10.48 -16.38 -23.13
C LYS A 41 8.98 -16.20 -23.17
N SER A 42 8.25 -16.99 -22.37
CA SER A 42 6.81 -16.82 -22.17
C SER A 42 6.49 -15.55 -21.37
N ALA A 43 5.21 -15.17 -21.29
CA ALA A 43 4.79 -14.07 -20.42
C ALA A 43 5.05 -14.38 -18.93
N VAL A 44 4.98 -15.66 -18.52
CA VAL A 44 5.30 -16.08 -17.14
C VAL A 44 6.80 -15.96 -16.87
N ASP A 45 7.66 -16.30 -17.84
CA ASP A 45 9.10 -16.13 -17.68
C ASP A 45 9.47 -14.64 -17.59
N LEU A 46 8.84 -13.78 -18.41
CA LEU A 46 9.02 -12.34 -18.34
C LEU A 46 8.54 -11.76 -16.99
N ALA A 47 7.44 -12.28 -16.46
CA ALA A 47 6.93 -11.91 -15.14
C ALA A 47 7.91 -12.32 -14.02
N ARG A 48 8.52 -13.50 -14.11
CA ARG A 48 9.56 -13.96 -13.17
C ARG A 48 10.81 -13.07 -13.24
N ASP A 49 11.24 -12.67 -14.43
CA ASP A 49 12.37 -11.74 -14.61
C ASP A 49 12.08 -10.41 -13.89
N LEU A 50 10.87 -9.85 -14.03
CA LEU A 50 10.47 -8.64 -13.33
C LEU A 50 10.48 -8.82 -11.80
N LEU A 51 9.91 -9.91 -11.30
CA LEU A 51 9.90 -10.20 -9.86
C LEU A 51 11.31 -10.39 -9.30
N ASN A 52 12.19 -11.04 -10.05
CA ASN A 52 13.58 -11.21 -9.65
C ASN A 52 14.35 -9.88 -9.61
N GLN A 53 14.09 -8.98 -10.57
CA GLN A 53 14.78 -7.69 -10.67
C GLN A 53 14.26 -6.68 -9.63
N PHE A 54 12.94 -6.62 -9.41
CA PHE A 54 12.31 -5.62 -8.54
C PHE A 54 11.90 -6.19 -7.17
N GLY A 55 12.12 -7.48 -6.92
CA GLY A 55 11.95 -8.14 -5.63
C GLY A 55 10.51 -8.48 -5.24
N SER A 56 9.51 -7.72 -5.71
CA SER A 56 8.09 -7.93 -5.37
C SER A 56 7.16 -7.23 -6.36
N LEU A 57 5.86 -7.51 -6.29
CA LEU A 57 4.84 -6.74 -7.03
C LEU A 57 4.90 -5.25 -6.66
N ASN A 58 5.04 -4.91 -5.38
CA ASN A 58 5.18 -3.51 -4.95
C ASN A 58 6.43 -2.86 -5.54
N GLY A 59 7.55 -3.57 -5.63
CA GLY A 59 8.77 -3.07 -6.29
C GLY A 59 8.54 -2.78 -7.78
N ILE A 60 7.81 -3.65 -8.47
CA ILE A 60 7.44 -3.44 -9.88
C ILE A 60 6.54 -2.21 -10.04
N PHE A 61 5.53 -2.05 -9.18
CA PHE A 61 4.61 -0.92 -9.24
C PHE A 61 5.26 0.42 -8.86
N ALA A 62 6.29 0.40 -8.00
CA ALA A 62 7.06 1.58 -7.61
C ALA A 62 8.11 1.99 -8.64
N ALA A 63 8.50 1.08 -9.53
CA ALA A 63 9.53 1.34 -10.52
C ALA A 63 9.10 2.42 -11.53
N THR A 64 10.05 3.25 -11.92
CA THR A 64 9.86 4.27 -12.96
C THR A 64 9.74 3.64 -14.34
N GLU A 65 9.19 4.38 -15.30
CA GLU A 65 9.16 3.95 -16.70
C GLU A 65 10.55 3.58 -17.21
N HIS A 66 11.56 4.40 -16.85
CA HIS A 66 12.95 4.17 -17.25
C HIS A 66 13.49 2.84 -16.74
N GLU A 67 13.29 2.55 -15.44
CA GLU A 67 13.76 1.29 -14.83
C GLU A 67 13.07 0.07 -15.44
N LEU A 68 11.75 0.12 -15.62
CA LEU A 68 11.00 -0.98 -16.23
C LEU A 68 11.39 -1.21 -17.70
N SER A 69 11.68 -0.14 -18.45
CA SER A 69 12.09 -0.24 -19.85
C SER A 69 13.46 -0.90 -20.08
N GLN A 70 14.29 -1.01 -19.02
CA GLN A 70 15.54 -1.76 -19.08
C GLN A 70 15.29 -3.28 -19.19
N VAL A 71 14.10 -3.75 -18.83
CA VAL A 71 13.72 -5.16 -18.98
C VAL A 71 13.27 -5.39 -20.42
N HIS A 72 14.00 -6.26 -21.14
CA HIS A 72 13.68 -6.58 -22.53
C HIS A 72 12.23 -7.06 -22.68
N GLY A 73 11.45 -6.38 -23.53
CA GLY A 73 10.04 -6.68 -23.75
C GLY A 73 9.06 -5.89 -22.86
N ILE A 74 9.55 -5.01 -21.99
CA ILE A 74 8.73 -4.07 -21.25
C ILE A 74 8.92 -2.69 -21.85
N GLY A 75 7.91 -2.22 -22.58
CA GLY A 75 7.87 -0.86 -23.12
C GLY A 75 6.84 0.00 -22.40
N ALA A 76 6.71 1.28 -22.81
CA ALA A 76 5.80 2.25 -22.22
C ALA A 76 4.36 1.74 -22.11
N SER A 77 3.85 0.98 -23.08
CA SER A 77 2.48 0.44 -23.03
C SER A 77 2.27 -0.52 -21.84
N LYS A 78 3.23 -1.40 -21.55
CA LYS A 78 3.15 -2.32 -20.40
C LYS A 78 3.31 -1.56 -19.08
N TYR A 79 4.20 -0.57 -19.05
CA TYR A 79 4.34 0.33 -17.89
C TYR A 79 3.00 1.01 -17.56
N VAL A 80 2.39 1.69 -18.53
CA VAL A 80 1.10 2.39 -18.32
C VAL A 80 0.01 1.43 -17.86
N GLN A 81 -0.04 0.22 -18.41
CA GLN A 81 -1.01 -0.81 -18.00
C GLN A 81 -0.82 -1.22 -16.54
N LEU A 82 0.42 -1.47 -16.11
CA LEU A 82 0.73 -1.82 -14.71
C LEU A 82 0.38 -0.69 -13.74
N GLN A 83 0.72 0.56 -14.08
CA GLN A 83 0.37 1.73 -13.27
C GLN A 83 -1.14 1.95 -13.17
N ALA A 84 -1.88 1.73 -14.26
CA ALA A 84 -3.34 1.84 -14.25
C ALA A 84 -3.99 0.79 -13.33
N ILE A 85 -3.51 -0.46 -13.35
CA ILE A 85 -4.00 -1.52 -12.47
C ILE A 85 -3.73 -1.17 -11.02
N PHE A 86 -2.51 -0.72 -10.70
CA PHE A 86 -2.14 -0.31 -9.35
C PHE A 86 -3.05 0.81 -8.83
N GLU A 87 -3.27 1.85 -9.62
CA GLU A 87 -4.13 2.97 -9.25
C GLU A 87 -5.60 2.55 -9.10
N MET A 88 -6.12 1.66 -9.96
CA MET A 88 -7.47 1.12 -9.82
C MET A 88 -7.62 0.31 -8.53
N SER A 89 -6.66 -0.53 -8.18
CA SER A 89 -6.66 -1.29 -6.93
C SER A 89 -6.66 -0.36 -5.72
N ARG A 90 -5.83 0.69 -5.75
CA ARG A 90 -5.78 1.72 -4.70
C ARG A 90 -7.11 2.44 -4.52
N ARG A 91 -7.78 2.81 -5.63
CA ARG A 91 -9.11 3.45 -5.59
C ARG A 91 -10.17 2.52 -5.05
N ALA A 92 -10.19 1.26 -5.48
CA ALA A 92 -11.15 0.27 -4.99
C ALA A 92 -11.04 0.05 -3.47
N LEU A 93 -9.81 -0.04 -2.93
CA LEU A 93 -9.60 -0.12 -1.48
C LEU A 93 -10.06 1.17 -0.75
N ASN A 94 -9.76 2.34 -1.33
CA ASN A 94 -10.22 3.62 -0.75
C ASN A 94 -11.75 3.69 -0.68
N GLU A 95 -12.47 3.27 -1.73
CA GLU A 95 -13.93 3.21 -1.75
C GLU A 95 -14.47 2.29 -0.65
N GLN A 96 -13.84 1.14 -0.43
CA GLN A 96 -14.24 0.23 0.66
C GLN A 96 -14.13 0.90 2.03
N LEU A 97 -13.05 1.66 2.27
CA LEU A 97 -12.84 2.38 3.54
C LEU A 97 -13.81 3.55 3.72
N GLN A 98 -14.25 4.18 2.63
CA GLN A 98 -15.26 5.25 2.67
C GLN A 98 -16.68 4.72 2.96
N GLN A 99 -16.97 3.49 2.56
CA GLN A 99 -18.31 2.90 2.70
C GLN A 99 -18.49 2.07 3.96
N ARG A 100 -17.40 1.61 4.59
CA ARG A 100 -17.44 0.67 5.71
C ARG A 100 -16.75 1.22 6.94
N ASP A 101 -17.23 0.78 8.10
CA ASP A 101 -16.55 0.95 9.37
C ASP A 101 -15.17 0.24 9.33
N VAL A 102 -14.10 0.99 9.55
CA VAL A 102 -12.73 0.45 9.53
C VAL A 102 -12.50 -0.66 10.55
N PHE A 103 -13.24 -0.67 11.68
CA PHE A 103 -13.18 -1.76 12.65
C PHE A 103 -13.77 -3.08 12.13
N LYS A 104 -14.70 -3.00 11.17
CA LYS A 104 -15.26 -4.20 10.52
C LYS A 104 -14.38 -4.73 9.38
N SER A 105 -13.36 -3.99 9.01
CA SER A 105 -12.43 -4.37 7.94
C SER A 105 -10.98 -3.96 8.27
N PRO A 106 -10.38 -4.44 9.40
CA PRO A 106 -9.00 -4.09 9.77
C PRO A 106 -7.99 -4.46 8.67
N GLN A 107 -8.24 -5.57 7.96
CA GLN A 107 -7.39 -6.00 6.85
C GLN A 107 -7.42 -5.00 5.69
N ALA A 108 -8.58 -4.45 5.33
CA ALA A 108 -8.68 -3.45 4.26
C ALA A 108 -7.88 -2.17 4.58
N VAL A 109 -7.82 -1.76 5.87
CA VAL A 109 -6.97 -0.65 6.29
C VAL A 109 -5.49 -0.99 6.09
N ARG A 110 -5.08 -2.20 6.49
CA ARG A 110 -3.69 -2.66 6.30
C ARG A 110 -3.31 -2.71 4.83
N ASP A 111 -4.16 -3.32 4.01
CA ASP A 111 -3.93 -3.44 2.56
C ASP A 111 -3.84 -2.06 1.91
N TYR A 112 -4.72 -1.14 2.28
CA TYR A 112 -4.68 0.25 1.82
C TYR A 112 -3.36 0.94 2.21
N LEU A 113 -2.92 0.79 3.46
CA LEU A 113 -1.70 1.41 3.96
C LEU A 113 -0.44 0.81 3.32
N VAL A 114 -0.39 -0.51 3.15
CA VAL A 114 0.71 -1.18 2.44
C VAL A 114 0.79 -0.71 1.00
N LEU A 115 -0.36 -0.62 0.31
CA LEU A 115 -0.42 -0.15 -1.07
C LEU A 115 -0.02 1.33 -1.19
N LYS A 116 -0.35 2.15 -0.20
CA LYS A 116 -0.08 3.60 -0.21
C LYS A 116 1.35 3.94 0.21
N LEU A 117 1.92 3.22 1.16
CA LEU A 117 3.18 3.58 1.83
C LEU A 117 4.31 2.57 1.60
N GLY A 118 4.00 1.31 1.29
CA GLY A 118 4.97 0.21 1.32
C GLY A 118 6.12 0.33 0.32
N SER A 119 5.92 1.04 -0.79
CA SER A 119 6.93 1.24 -1.84
C SER A 119 7.67 2.58 -1.76
N LEU A 120 7.32 3.45 -0.80
CA LEU A 120 7.92 4.77 -0.73
C LEU A 120 9.35 4.71 -0.18
N THR A 121 10.26 5.41 -0.87
CA THR A 121 11.69 5.50 -0.50
C THR A 121 11.99 6.60 0.51
N LYS A 122 11.04 7.49 0.75
CA LYS A 122 11.09 8.53 1.79
C LYS A 122 10.09 8.22 2.88
N GLU A 123 10.38 8.62 4.11
CA GLU A 123 9.41 8.54 5.20
C GLU A 123 8.26 9.50 4.95
N VAL A 124 7.05 9.01 5.05
CA VAL A 124 5.80 9.77 4.90
C VAL A 124 4.93 9.50 6.11
N PHE A 125 4.46 10.57 6.76
CA PHE A 125 3.47 10.49 7.83
C PHE A 125 2.09 10.80 7.28
N LEU A 126 1.20 9.83 7.37
CA LEU A 126 -0.15 9.85 6.82
C LEU A 126 -1.17 9.91 7.96
N VAL A 127 -2.24 10.67 7.76
CA VAL A 127 -3.40 10.68 8.66
C VAL A 127 -4.66 10.30 7.88
N LEU A 128 -5.36 9.29 8.37
CA LEU A 128 -6.70 8.91 7.92
C LEU A 128 -7.71 9.58 8.86
N PHE A 129 -8.56 10.43 8.33
CA PHE A 129 -9.63 11.12 9.06
C PHE A 129 -10.92 10.35 8.90
N LEU A 130 -11.61 10.07 10.02
CA LEU A 130 -12.78 9.20 10.05
C LEU A 130 -13.98 9.92 10.67
N ASP A 131 -15.17 9.60 10.18
CA ASP A 131 -16.44 10.08 10.73
C ASP A 131 -16.84 9.36 12.03
N THR A 132 -18.01 9.70 12.57
CA THR A 132 -18.57 9.07 13.78
C THR A 132 -18.90 7.59 13.62
N GLN A 133 -18.99 7.09 12.39
CA GLN A 133 -19.19 5.68 12.05
C GLN A 133 -17.86 4.99 11.69
N ASN A 134 -16.73 5.66 11.94
CA ASN A 134 -15.38 5.21 11.58
C ASN A 134 -15.19 4.91 10.09
N ARG A 135 -15.90 5.61 9.20
CA ARG A 135 -15.70 5.55 7.76
C ARG A 135 -14.67 6.61 7.36
N LEU A 136 -13.87 6.29 6.37
CA LEU A 136 -12.83 7.19 5.86
C LEU A 136 -13.46 8.42 5.20
N VAL A 137 -13.17 9.61 5.72
CA VAL A 137 -13.56 10.92 5.15
C VAL A 137 -12.46 11.44 4.23
N ALA A 138 -11.22 11.42 4.71
CA ALA A 138 -10.05 11.91 3.97
C ALA A 138 -8.78 11.19 4.39
N THR A 139 -7.78 11.23 3.52
CA THR A 139 -6.42 10.78 3.81
C THR A 139 -5.46 11.87 3.41
N GLU A 140 -4.59 12.31 4.32
CA GLU A 140 -3.61 13.36 4.04
C GLU A 140 -2.20 12.97 4.46
N GLU A 141 -1.25 13.35 3.61
CA GLU A 141 0.17 13.30 3.93
C GLU A 141 0.52 14.56 4.71
N MET A 142 0.74 14.41 6.01
CA MET A 142 1.05 15.53 6.90
C MET A 142 2.52 15.89 6.89
N PHE A 143 3.37 14.95 6.46
CA PHE A 143 4.80 15.11 6.42
C PHE A 143 5.44 14.14 5.42
N SER A 144 6.51 14.58 4.74
CA SER A 144 7.37 13.78 3.88
C SER A 144 8.84 14.20 4.05
N GLY A 145 9.72 13.25 4.37
CA GLY A 145 11.15 13.49 4.61
C GLY A 145 11.70 12.55 5.69
N SER A 146 12.78 12.93 6.39
CA SER A 146 13.25 12.18 7.57
C SER A 146 12.52 12.66 8.82
N LEU A 147 11.86 11.76 9.54
CA LEU A 147 11.18 12.09 10.83
C LEU A 147 12.13 12.59 11.91
N LYS A 148 13.45 12.41 11.73
CA LYS A 148 14.48 12.94 12.65
C LYS A 148 14.71 14.45 12.48
N GLU A 149 14.46 14.99 11.29
CA GLU A 149 14.79 16.37 10.95
C GLU A 149 13.56 17.29 10.87
N THR A 150 12.37 16.72 10.73
CA THR A 150 11.16 17.53 10.56
C THR A 150 10.02 16.98 11.41
N SER A 151 9.51 17.80 12.30
CA SER A 151 8.48 17.39 13.28
C SER A 151 7.09 17.40 12.65
N VAL A 152 6.32 16.33 12.88
CA VAL A 152 4.86 16.37 12.71
C VAL A 152 4.29 17.25 13.83
N TYR A 153 3.78 18.42 13.48
CA TYR A 153 3.26 19.36 14.47
C TYR A 153 1.83 19.00 14.88
N PRO A 154 1.56 18.74 16.18
CA PRO A 154 0.21 18.41 16.65
C PRO A 154 -0.85 19.43 16.24
N ARG A 155 -0.52 20.73 16.26
CA ARG A 155 -1.43 21.80 15.84
C ARG A 155 -1.94 21.64 14.40
N GLU A 156 -1.09 21.18 13.48
CA GLU A 156 -1.48 21.01 12.08
C GLU A 156 -2.40 19.79 11.92
N VAL A 157 -2.12 18.70 12.65
CA VAL A 157 -3.01 17.53 12.67
C VAL A 157 -4.38 17.89 13.26
N VAL A 158 -4.41 18.64 14.36
CA VAL A 158 -5.68 19.13 14.97
C VAL A 158 -6.46 20.02 13.98
N LYS A 159 -5.80 20.98 13.31
CA LYS A 159 -6.45 21.83 12.30
C LYS A 159 -7.09 21.00 11.17
N ARG A 160 -6.38 19.97 10.68
CA ARG A 160 -6.90 19.10 9.63
C ARG A 160 -8.04 18.21 10.13
N ALA A 161 -7.96 17.69 11.36
CA ALA A 161 -9.04 16.94 11.97
C ALA A 161 -10.32 17.75 12.08
N LEU A 162 -10.23 18.99 12.52
CA LEU A 162 -11.38 19.92 12.60
C LEU A 162 -11.89 20.31 11.21
N HIS A 163 -11.00 20.54 10.24
CA HIS A 163 -11.40 20.86 8.86
C HIS A 163 -12.24 19.73 8.22
N HIS A 164 -11.88 18.48 8.50
CA HIS A 164 -12.62 17.32 8.00
C HIS A 164 -13.79 16.90 8.88
N ASN A 165 -14.08 17.61 9.98
CA ASN A 165 -15.07 17.21 10.98
C ASN A 165 -14.85 15.75 11.44
N ALA A 166 -13.59 15.35 11.60
CA ALA A 166 -13.25 14.00 11.98
C ALA A 166 -13.60 13.71 13.43
N ALA A 167 -14.27 12.58 13.68
CA ALA A 167 -14.51 12.08 15.03
C ALA A 167 -13.36 11.20 15.55
N SER A 168 -12.58 10.63 14.63
CA SER A 168 -11.41 9.84 14.96
C SER A 168 -10.38 9.85 13.83
N VAL A 169 -9.14 9.45 14.17
CA VAL A 169 -8.05 9.35 13.21
C VAL A 169 -7.28 8.04 13.36
N ILE A 170 -6.66 7.62 12.27
CA ILE A 170 -5.61 6.60 12.25
C ILE A 170 -4.35 7.25 11.71
N PHE A 171 -3.23 7.06 12.39
CA PHE A 171 -1.91 7.46 11.89
C PHE A 171 -1.24 6.31 11.15
N ALA A 172 -0.41 6.64 10.18
CA ALA A 172 0.47 5.68 9.56
C ALA A 172 1.75 6.37 9.07
N HIS A 173 2.88 5.68 9.18
CA HIS A 173 4.10 6.09 8.50
C HIS A 173 4.86 4.89 7.98
N ASN A 174 5.71 5.10 6.99
CA ASN A 174 6.55 4.04 6.47
C ASN A 174 7.98 4.13 6.98
N HIS A 175 8.61 2.96 7.09
CA HIS A 175 10.04 2.81 7.30
C HIS A 175 10.71 2.29 6.02
N PRO A 176 11.39 3.14 5.24
CA PRO A 176 12.11 2.72 4.02
C PRO A 176 13.20 1.69 4.28
N SER A 177 13.66 1.55 5.54
CA SER A 177 14.61 0.51 5.96
C SER A 177 14.10 -0.94 5.82
N GLY A 178 12.79 -1.13 5.60
CA GLY A 178 12.16 -2.45 5.53
C GLY A 178 11.89 -3.11 6.89
N ILE A 179 12.13 -2.40 8.02
CA ILE A 179 11.93 -2.94 9.37
C ILE A 179 10.70 -2.32 10.02
N ALA A 180 9.62 -3.09 10.17
CA ALA A 180 8.40 -2.68 10.86
C ALA A 180 8.58 -2.78 12.40
N LYS A 181 9.33 -1.84 12.99
CA LYS A 181 9.58 -1.76 14.43
C LYS A 181 9.45 -0.31 14.88
N GLN A 182 8.70 -0.09 15.96
CA GLN A 182 8.54 1.24 16.55
C GLN A 182 9.86 1.75 17.17
N SER A 183 10.08 3.06 17.06
CA SER A 183 11.11 3.80 17.76
C SER A 183 10.52 4.52 18.99
N GLN A 184 11.37 4.97 19.91
CA GLN A 184 10.94 5.83 21.02
C GLN A 184 10.35 7.16 20.51
N ALA A 185 10.83 7.67 19.37
CA ALA A 185 10.31 8.88 18.75
C ALA A 185 8.87 8.67 18.25
N ASP A 186 8.56 7.52 17.66
CA ASP A 186 7.22 7.17 17.19
C ASP A 186 6.23 7.07 18.35
N GLU A 187 6.65 6.45 19.47
CA GLU A 187 5.82 6.36 20.67
C GLU A 187 5.56 7.73 21.30
N LEU A 188 6.60 8.58 21.39
CA LEU A 188 6.47 9.94 21.89
C LEU A 188 5.55 10.80 21.03
N LEU A 189 5.75 10.76 19.72
CA LEU A 189 4.92 11.47 18.73
C LEU A 189 3.45 11.03 18.85
N THR A 190 3.20 9.73 18.89
CA THR A 190 1.85 9.17 19.04
C THR A 190 1.17 9.68 20.30
N LYS A 191 1.88 9.68 21.42
CA LYS A 191 1.37 10.20 22.70
C LYS A 191 1.04 11.68 22.64
N GLN A 192 1.91 12.50 22.03
CA GLN A 192 1.68 13.94 21.88
C GLN A 192 0.47 14.24 20.99
N LEU A 193 0.36 13.55 19.85
CA LEU A 193 -0.78 13.69 18.94
C LEU A 193 -2.09 13.25 19.60
N LYS A 194 -2.09 12.13 20.32
CA LYS A 194 -3.26 11.63 21.06
C LYS A 194 -3.71 12.63 22.11
N GLN A 195 -2.79 13.23 22.89
CA GLN A 195 -3.12 14.25 23.87
C GLN A 195 -3.70 15.51 23.24
N ALA A 196 -3.11 16.00 22.13
CA ALA A 196 -3.59 17.19 21.44
C ALA A 196 -4.99 16.99 20.83
N LEU A 197 -5.26 15.85 20.23
CA LEU A 197 -6.55 15.53 19.61
C LEU A 197 -7.64 15.29 20.65
N ALA A 198 -7.30 14.74 21.82
CA ALA A 198 -8.25 14.56 22.93
C ALA A 198 -8.82 15.90 23.43
N LEU A 199 -8.10 17.01 23.31
CA LEU A 199 -8.59 18.35 23.69
C LEU A 199 -9.71 18.87 22.79
N VAL A 200 -9.91 18.26 21.65
CA VAL A 200 -10.95 18.61 20.66
C VAL A 200 -11.87 17.41 20.36
N ASP A 201 -11.97 16.47 21.29
CA ASP A 201 -12.83 15.28 21.23
C ASP A 201 -12.59 14.36 20.01
N VAL A 202 -11.38 14.37 19.43
CA VAL A 202 -10.99 13.49 18.33
C VAL A 202 -10.18 12.31 18.87
N ARG A 203 -10.62 11.09 18.59
CA ARG A 203 -9.99 9.85 19.08
C ARG A 203 -8.91 9.38 18.12
N VAL A 204 -7.80 8.89 18.68
CA VAL A 204 -6.79 8.13 17.91
C VAL A 204 -7.12 6.65 18.03
N LEU A 205 -7.40 5.99 16.90
CA LEU A 205 -7.80 4.58 16.87
C LEU A 205 -6.62 3.64 16.75
N ASP A 206 -5.61 4.01 15.95
CA ASP A 206 -4.38 3.24 15.81
C ASP A 206 -3.24 4.11 15.25
N HIS A 207 -2.02 3.57 15.30
CA HIS A 207 -0.86 4.06 14.59
C HIS A 207 -0.14 2.88 13.95
N PHE A 208 -0.02 2.90 12.62
CA PHE A 208 0.61 1.84 11.85
C PHE A 208 2.01 2.23 11.39
N ILE A 209 2.95 1.29 11.47
CA ILE A 209 4.26 1.39 10.82
C ILE A 209 4.30 0.42 9.66
N VAL A 210 4.52 0.92 8.45
CA VAL A 210 4.58 0.14 7.21
C VAL A 210 6.02 0.00 6.74
N ALA A 211 6.47 -1.23 6.49
CA ALA A 211 7.82 -1.51 6.01
C ALA A 211 7.74 -2.57 4.89
N GLY A 212 7.70 -2.12 3.63
CA GLY A 212 7.36 -2.97 2.51
C GLY A 212 5.97 -3.58 2.68
N ASN A 213 5.89 -4.91 2.71
CA ASN A 213 4.64 -5.65 2.95
C ASN A 213 4.36 -5.92 4.44
N ASN A 214 5.29 -5.56 5.32
CA ASN A 214 5.11 -5.75 6.76
C ASN A 214 4.45 -4.53 7.39
N ILE A 215 3.50 -4.77 8.31
CA ILE A 215 2.79 -3.70 9.00
C ILE A 215 2.69 -4.01 10.49
N LEU A 216 2.98 -3.00 11.32
CA LEU A 216 2.86 -3.07 12.78
C LEU A 216 1.74 -2.13 13.22
N SER A 217 0.88 -2.57 14.12
CA SER A 217 -0.16 -1.78 14.79
C SER A 217 0.24 -1.49 16.22
N PHE A 218 0.15 -0.22 16.64
CA PHE A 218 0.38 0.20 18.02
C PHE A 218 -0.74 -0.30 18.94
N SER A 219 -1.98 -0.27 18.46
CA SER A 219 -3.14 -0.75 19.23
C SER A 219 -3.00 -2.23 19.58
N GLU A 220 -2.64 -3.08 18.61
CA GLU A 220 -2.44 -4.52 18.86
C GLU A 220 -1.28 -4.82 19.81
N ARG A 221 -0.31 -3.91 19.90
CA ARG A 221 0.85 -4.04 20.81
C ARG A 221 0.65 -3.36 22.16
N GLY A 222 -0.51 -2.74 22.39
CA GLY A 222 -0.79 -2.02 23.64
C GLY A 222 0.07 -0.77 23.84
N LEU A 223 0.46 -0.11 22.75
CA LEU A 223 1.32 1.09 22.71
C LEU A 223 0.53 2.39 22.51
N LEU A 224 -0.80 2.30 22.38
CA LEU A 224 -1.65 3.45 22.09
C LEU A 224 -2.22 4.11 23.34
#